data_2f511eb3db998471a30e4954c5d6c753
#
_entry.id   2f511eb3db998471a30e4954c5d6c753
#
_cell.length_a   1.000
_cell.length_b   1.000
_cell.length_c   1.000
_cell.angle_alpha   90.00
_cell.angle_beta   90.00
_cell.angle_gamma   90.00
#
_symmetry.space_group_name_H-M   'P 1'
#
loop_
_entity.id
_entity.type
_entity.pdbx_description
1 polymer ?
#
loop_
_entity_poly.entity_id
_entity_poly.type
_entity_poly.pdbx_seq_one_letter_code
_entity_poly.pdbx_strand_id
1 'polypeptide(L)'
;MKRNILVTGGAGFIGSHLVRLLVNKYPEYRIVNLDKLTYAGNLANLRDVEGRPNYAFVKADICDFPAMQRVFAEYQIDGVIHLAAESHVDRSIKDPLSFAQTNVMGTLSLLQSAKLAWEGNYDGKLFYHVSTDEVYGSLQPDGGFFTERTKYEPHSPYSASKASSDHFVRAYHDTYGLPVKISNCSNNYGSYQFPEKLIPLFINNIRHNKPLPVYGKGENVRDWLFVEDHARAIDLIFHEGKIGETYNIGGFNEWKNIDLIRVVIKVTDRLLGRPEGASDKLITYVADRAGHDARYAIDSTKLKEELGWEPSLQFEEGIEKTVKWYLENQEWLDGVTSGDYQMYYENMYGKES
;
A
#
# COMPACT_ATOMS: atom_id res chain seq x y z
N MET A 1 -19.52 -10.52 17.04
CA MET A 1 -19.30 -9.47 18.06
C MET A 1 -19.25 -8.14 17.33
N LYS A 2 -19.98 -7.14 17.81
CA LYS A 2 -20.03 -5.82 17.16
C LYS A 2 -18.71 -5.08 17.41
N ARG A 3 -18.06 -4.54 16.39
CA ARG A 3 -16.79 -3.81 16.49
C ARG A 3 -16.86 -2.48 15.73
N ASN A 4 -16.17 -1.48 16.24
CA ASN A 4 -15.97 -0.19 15.57
C ASN A 4 -14.50 -0.09 15.13
N ILE A 5 -14.26 -0.25 13.83
CA ILE A 5 -12.92 -0.34 13.27
C ILE A 5 -12.60 0.94 12.49
N LEU A 6 -11.54 1.62 12.87
CA LEU A 6 -10.97 2.73 12.14
C LEU A 6 -9.98 2.22 11.10
N VAL A 7 -10.25 2.46 9.83
CA VAL A 7 -9.31 2.22 8.73
C VAL A 7 -8.78 3.56 8.26
N THR A 8 -7.50 3.83 8.46
CA THR A 8 -6.88 5.07 7.97
C THR A 8 -6.27 4.86 6.59
N GLY A 9 -6.37 5.86 5.71
CA GLY A 9 -5.94 5.72 4.32
C GLY A 9 -6.88 4.85 3.48
N GLY A 10 -8.15 4.73 3.91
CA GLY A 10 -9.10 3.83 3.27
C GLY A 10 -9.65 4.31 1.93
N ALA A 11 -9.42 5.56 1.53
CA ALA A 11 -9.73 6.06 0.18
C ALA A 11 -8.56 5.85 -0.81
N GLY A 12 -7.42 5.33 -0.34
CA GLY A 12 -6.26 4.97 -1.17
C GLY A 12 -6.41 3.61 -1.84
N PHE A 13 -5.35 3.18 -2.51
CA PHE A 13 -5.29 1.92 -3.27
C PHE A 13 -5.60 0.68 -2.40
N ILE A 14 -4.69 0.30 -1.50
CA ILE A 14 -4.86 -0.89 -0.65
C ILE A 14 -6.03 -0.70 0.30
N GLY A 15 -6.17 0.49 0.88
CA GLY A 15 -7.21 0.82 1.85
C GLY A 15 -8.62 0.65 1.30
N SER A 16 -8.88 1.00 0.04
CA SER A 16 -10.21 0.85 -0.57
C SER A 16 -10.62 -0.61 -0.76
N HIS A 17 -9.69 -1.49 -1.10
CA HIS A 17 -9.94 -2.93 -1.16
C HIS A 17 -10.24 -3.50 0.22
N LEU A 18 -9.48 -3.09 1.25
CA LEU A 18 -9.72 -3.52 2.62
C LEU A 18 -11.07 -3.02 3.15
N VAL A 19 -11.38 -1.74 2.99
CA VAL A 19 -12.68 -1.16 3.40
C VAL A 19 -13.83 -1.91 2.74
N ARG A 20 -13.77 -2.15 1.43
CA ARG A 20 -14.77 -2.91 0.68
C ARG A 20 -14.94 -4.33 1.24
N LEU A 21 -13.82 -5.02 1.50
CA LEU A 21 -13.84 -6.35 2.08
C LEU A 21 -14.53 -6.35 3.46
N LEU A 22 -14.11 -5.46 4.35
CA LEU A 22 -14.63 -5.42 5.73
C LEU A 22 -16.12 -5.02 5.77
N VAL A 23 -16.54 -4.03 4.98
CA VAL A 23 -17.96 -3.58 4.91
C VAL A 23 -18.87 -4.71 4.43
N ASN A 24 -18.45 -5.47 3.42
CA ASN A 24 -19.25 -6.55 2.87
C ASN A 24 -19.20 -7.83 3.73
N LYS A 25 -18.06 -8.16 4.31
CA LYS A 25 -17.87 -9.41 5.08
C LYS A 25 -18.45 -9.33 6.49
N TYR A 26 -18.44 -8.14 7.11
CA TYR A 26 -18.83 -7.94 8.50
C TYR A 26 -19.94 -6.88 8.63
N PRO A 27 -21.19 -7.19 8.25
CA PRO A 27 -22.28 -6.23 8.30
C PRO A 27 -22.60 -5.73 9.72
N GLU A 28 -22.19 -6.47 10.76
CA GLU A 28 -22.35 -6.09 12.16
C GLU A 28 -21.24 -5.16 12.68
N TYR A 29 -20.13 -4.98 11.94
CA TYR A 29 -19.08 -4.03 12.29
C TYR A 29 -19.47 -2.62 11.82
N ARG A 30 -18.95 -1.62 12.47
CA ARG A 30 -18.92 -0.25 11.95
C ARG A 30 -17.52 0.04 11.41
N ILE A 31 -17.42 0.26 10.12
CA ILE A 31 -16.16 0.59 9.44
C ILE A 31 -16.09 2.10 9.26
N VAL A 32 -15.18 2.73 9.97
CA VAL A 32 -14.91 4.17 9.90
C VAL A 32 -13.67 4.37 9.03
N ASN A 33 -13.88 4.83 7.81
CA ASN A 33 -12.82 5.17 6.88
C ASN A 33 -12.35 6.59 7.12
N LEU A 34 -11.10 6.77 7.53
CA LEU A 34 -10.48 8.08 7.71
C LEU A 34 -9.42 8.31 6.64
N ASP A 35 -9.58 9.40 5.89
CA ASP A 35 -8.61 9.79 4.87
C ASP A 35 -8.52 11.31 4.77
N LYS A 36 -7.31 11.82 4.55
CA LYS A 36 -7.07 13.25 4.34
C LYS A 36 -7.47 13.71 2.94
N LEU A 37 -7.61 12.75 1.99
CA LEU A 37 -7.83 12.97 0.56
C LEU A 37 -6.71 13.83 -0.05
N THR A 38 -5.49 13.35 0.09
CA THR A 38 -4.35 13.87 -0.68
C THR A 38 -4.42 13.37 -2.13
N TYR A 39 -3.39 13.56 -2.91
CA TYR A 39 -3.37 13.22 -4.33
C TYR A 39 -3.74 11.76 -4.67
N ALA A 40 -3.45 10.80 -3.78
CA ALA A 40 -3.73 9.37 -3.98
C ALA A 40 -5.03 8.90 -3.31
N GLY A 41 -5.66 9.71 -2.47
CA GLY A 41 -6.94 9.41 -1.82
C GLY A 41 -8.12 9.83 -2.70
N ASN A 42 -8.98 8.87 -3.08
CA ASN A 42 -10.11 9.13 -3.97
C ASN A 42 -11.36 8.37 -3.51
N LEU A 43 -12.40 9.09 -3.14
CA LEU A 43 -13.68 8.48 -2.73
C LEU A 43 -14.38 7.71 -3.86
N ALA A 44 -14.05 8.00 -5.13
CA ALA A 44 -14.54 7.20 -6.25
C ALA A 44 -14.13 5.72 -6.17
N ASN A 45 -13.08 5.41 -5.40
CA ASN A 45 -12.65 4.04 -5.12
C ASN A 45 -13.66 3.25 -4.28
N LEU A 46 -14.62 3.92 -3.63
CA LEU A 46 -15.54 3.34 -2.64
C LEU A 46 -17.02 3.57 -2.96
N ARG A 47 -17.35 3.99 -4.19
CA ARG A 47 -18.75 4.25 -4.63
C ARG A 47 -19.68 3.07 -4.38
N ASP A 48 -19.18 1.85 -4.49
CA ASP A 48 -19.94 0.61 -4.31
C ASP A 48 -20.31 0.31 -2.84
N VAL A 49 -19.64 0.96 -1.88
CA VAL A 49 -19.87 0.76 -0.44
C VAL A 49 -20.26 2.03 0.31
N GLU A 50 -20.18 3.22 -0.30
CA GLU A 50 -20.46 4.49 0.38
C GLU A 50 -21.86 4.60 1.00
N GLY A 51 -22.86 3.94 0.40
CA GLY A 51 -24.25 3.90 0.89
C GLY A 51 -24.55 2.80 1.92
N ARG A 52 -23.56 2.01 2.33
CA ARG A 52 -23.78 0.91 3.28
C ARG A 52 -24.00 1.43 4.72
N PRO A 53 -24.96 0.89 5.48
CA PRO A 53 -25.29 1.38 6.82
C PRO A 53 -24.17 1.19 7.84
N ASN A 54 -23.24 0.28 7.59
CA ASN A 54 -22.09 -0.03 8.43
C ASN A 54 -20.80 0.69 7.99
N TYR A 55 -20.89 1.61 7.02
CA TYR A 55 -19.76 2.44 6.55
C TYR A 55 -19.94 3.89 7.00
N ALA A 56 -18.85 4.52 7.40
CA ALA A 56 -18.76 5.96 7.65
C ALA A 56 -17.43 6.51 7.10
N PHE A 57 -17.48 7.73 6.55
CA PHE A 57 -16.29 8.43 6.09
C PHE A 57 -16.00 9.64 6.97
N VAL A 58 -14.71 9.81 7.32
CA VAL A 58 -14.20 10.97 8.07
C VAL A 58 -13.04 11.57 7.30
N LYS A 59 -13.18 12.83 6.87
CA LYS A 59 -12.07 13.58 6.28
C LYS A 59 -11.24 14.21 7.40
N ALA A 60 -10.05 13.67 7.66
CA ALA A 60 -9.14 14.19 8.68
C ALA A 60 -7.68 13.84 8.38
N ASP A 61 -6.77 14.63 8.98
CA ASP A 61 -5.34 14.36 8.95
C ASP A 61 -4.96 13.57 10.20
N ILE A 62 -4.27 12.44 10.05
CA ILE A 62 -3.78 11.63 11.17
C ILE A 62 -2.79 12.39 12.06
N CYS A 63 -2.15 13.45 11.53
CA CYS A 63 -1.27 14.34 12.30
C CYS A 63 -2.01 15.32 13.21
N ASP A 64 -3.32 15.53 13.01
CA ASP A 64 -4.16 16.34 13.89
C ASP A 64 -4.58 15.52 15.12
N PHE A 65 -3.73 15.53 16.14
CA PHE A 65 -3.98 14.76 17.36
C PHE A 65 -5.33 15.06 18.03
N PRO A 66 -5.75 16.33 18.21
CA PRO A 66 -7.09 16.64 18.70
C PRO A 66 -8.22 16.06 17.85
N ALA A 67 -8.06 16.04 16.50
CA ALA A 67 -9.05 15.41 15.63
C ALA A 67 -9.10 13.89 15.84
N MET A 68 -7.93 13.24 15.98
CA MET A 68 -7.89 11.82 16.26
C MET A 68 -8.57 11.45 17.58
N GLN A 69 -8.34 12.22 18.64
CA GLN A 69 -9.05 12.02 19.91
C GLN A 69 -10.57 12.14 19.76
N ARG A 70 -11.07 13.12 19.00
CA ARG A 70 -12.51 13.26 18.72
C ARG A 70 -13.07 12.06 17.97
N VAL A 71 -12.36 11.57 16.94
CA VAL A 71 -12.78 10.37 16.15
C VAL A 71 -12.87 9.16 17.04
N PHE A 72 -11.86 8.89 17.89
CA PHE A 72 -11.89 7.76 18.81
C PHE A 72 -13.08 7.83 19.78
N ALA A 73 -13.39 9.01 20.31
CA ALA A 73 -14.49 9.22 21.25
C ALA A 73 -15.86 9.13 20.54
N GLU A 74 -16.04 9.79 19.39
CA GLU A 74 -17.30 9.85 18.66
C GLU A 74 -17.72 8.48 18.14
N TYR A 75 -16.77 7.73 17.56
CA TYR A 75 -17.05 6.43 16.97
C TYR A 75 -16.80 5.28 17.93
N GLN A 76 -16.34 5.54 19.16
CA GLN A 76 -16.00 4.50 20.16
C GLN A 76 -15.11 3.41 19.54
N ILE A 77 -14.00 3.84 18.91
CA ILE A 77 -13.09 2.95 18.18
C ILE A 77 -12.50 1.91 19.12
N ASP A 78 -12.60 0.65 18.72
CA ASP A 78 -12.00 -0.49 19.42
C ASP A 78 -10.95 -1.25 18.60
N GLY A 79 -10.86 -0.96 17.30
CA GLY A 79 -9.83 -1.49 16.42
C GLY A 79 -9.33 -0.43 15.44
N VAL A 80 -8.04 -0.43 15.19
CA VAL A 80 -7.39 0.42 14.17
C VAL A 80 -6.67 -0.46 13.18
N ILE A 81 -6.88 -0.22 11.87
CA ILE A 81 -6.04 -0.74 10.79
C ILE A 81 -5.42 0.48 10.09
N HIS A 82 -4.13 0.69 10.33
CA HIS A 82 -3.44 1.90 9.93
C HIS A 82 -2.67 1.70 8.62
N LEU A 83 -3.23 2.25 7.51
CA LEU A 83 -2.60 2.25 6.18
C LEU A 83 -2.25 3.66 5.68
N ALA A 84 -2.77 4.73 6.31
CA ALA A 84 -2.48 6.10 5.89
C ALA A 84 -0.98 6.38 5.95
N ALA A 85 -0.38 6.74 4.81
CA ALA A 85 1.05 7.03 4.70
C ALA A 85 1.33 7.82 3.41
N GLU A 86 2.40 8.60 3.42
CA GLU A 86 3.10 8.96 2.20
C GLU A 86 3.92 7.75 1.74
N SER A 87 3.83 7.34 0.46
CA SER A 87 4.32 6.02 0.01
C SER A 87 5.13 6.01 -1.29
N HIS A 88 5.45 7.18 -1.87
CA HIS A 88 6.19 7.24 -3.12
C HIS A 88 7.65 7.60 -2.89
N VAL A 89 8.57 6.67 -3.17
CA VAL A 89 10.01 6.84 -2.89
C VAL A 89 10.58 8.11 -3.53
N ASP A 90 10.28 8.38 -4.83
CA ASP A 90 10.81 9.58 -5.51
C ASP A 90 10.32 10.88 -4.88
N ARG A 91 9.08 10.90 -4.37
CA ARG A 91 8.56 12.04 -3.59
C ARG A 91 9.31 12.18 -2.28
N SER A 92 9.65 11.06 -1.61
CA SER A 92 10.40 11.10 -0.34
C SER A 92 11.81 11.65 -0.49
N ILE A 93 12.44 11.45 -1.65
CA ILE A 93 13.77 11.99 -1.96
C ILE A 93 13.67 13.52 -2.14
N LYS A 94 12.58 14.00 -2.73
CA LYS A 94 12.35 15.44 -2.96
C LYS A 94 11.88 16.19 -1.71
N ASP A 95 11.02 15.56 -0.91
CA ASP A 95 10.41 16.14 0.30
C ASP A 95 10.38 15.11 1.45
N PRO A 96 11.52 14.85 2.10
CA PRO A 96 11.59 13.87 3.19
C PRO A 96 10.83 14.32 4.45
N LEU A 97 10.63 15.63 4.65
CA LEU A 97 9.97 16.15 5.85
C LEU A 97 8.49 15.79 5.88
N SER A 98 7.79 15.85 4.76
CA SER A 98 6.38 15.46 4.69
C SER A 98 6.20 13.96 5.00
N PHE A 99 7.16 13.11 4.61
CA PHE A 99 7.17 11.68 4.95
C PHE A 99 7.38 11.44 6.44
N ALA A 100 8.32 12.14 7.07
CA ALA A 100 8.51 12.07 8.51
C ALA A 100 7.27 12.56 9.27
N GLN A 101 6.69 13.69 8.84
CA GLN A 101 5.49 14.24 9.46
C GLN A 101 4.31 13.26 9.37
N THR A 102 4.00 12.75 8.17
CA THR A 102 2.85 11.86 7.98
C THR A 102 3.10 10.49 8.58
N ASN A 103 4.21 9.84 8.22
CA ASN A 103 4.42 8.44 8.57
C ASN A 103 4.84 8.25 10.03
N VAL A 104 5.65 9.15 10.59
CA VAL A 104 6.11 9.04 11.98
C VAL A 104 5.16 9.76 12.92
N MET A 105 4.98 11.06 12.73
CA MET A 105 4.15 11.86 13.64
C MET A 105 2.67 11.50 13.57
N GLY A 106 2.16 11.19 12.36
CA GLY A 106 0.79 10.69 12.19
C GLY A 106 0.56 9.35 12.88
N THR A 107 1.50 8.40 12.77
CA THR A 107 1.43 7.13 13.49
C THR A 107 1.46 7.34 15.01
N LEU A 108 2.35 8.20 15.52
CA LEU A 108 2.39 8.54 16.94
C LEU A 108 1.08 9.17 17.45
N SER A 109 0.48 10.07 16.66
CA SER A 109 -0.81 10.68 16.98
C SER A 109 -1.91 9.62 17.14
N LEU A 110 -1.98 8.64 16.23
CA LEU A 110 -2.93 7.52 16.32
C LEU A 110 -2.64 6.60 17.50
N LEU A 111 -1.39 6.21 17.72
CA LEU A 111 -0.99 5.37 18.86
C LEU A 111 -1.34 6.03 20.19
N GLN A 112 -1.04 7.33 20.33
CA GLN A 112 -1.35 8.06 21.55
C GLN A 112 -2.87 8.21 21.75
N SER A 113 -3.63 8.42 20.67
CA SER A 113 -5.09 8.48 20.73
C SER A 113 -5.70 7.14 21.16
N ALA A 114 -5.20 6.03 20.59
CA ALA A 114 -5.60 4.68 20.96
C ALA A 114 -5.28 4.38 22.45
N LYS A 115 -4.06 4.70 22.89
CA LYS A 115 -3.64 4.52 24.28
C LYS A 115 -4.57 5.26 25.24
N LEU A 116 -4.85 6.52 24.97
CA LEU A 116 -5.70 7.34 25.85
C LEU A 116 -7.17 6.87 25.82
N ALA A 117 -7.70 6.52 24.65
CA ALA A 117 -9.09 6.07 24.52
C ALA A 117 -9.33 4.70 25.15
N TRP A 118 -8.31 3.86 25.22
CA TRP A 118 -8.40 2.48 25.76
C TRP A 118 -7.76 2.33 27.14
N GLU A 119 -7.33 3.43 27.75
CA GLU A 119 -6.66 3.42 29.03
C GLU A 119 -7.49 2.65 30.10
N GLY A 120 -6.81 1.72 30.77
CA GLY A 120 -7.42 0.86 31.79
C GLY A 120 -8.18 -0.38 31.28
N ASN A 121 -8.44 -0.50 29.97
CA ASN A 121 -9.05 -1.71 29.39
C ASN A 121 -8.66 -1.92 27.93
N TYR A 122 -7.79 -2.91 27.72
CA TYR A 122 -7.36 -3.34 26.37
C TYR A 122 -8.14 -4.56 25.84
N ASP A 123 -9.11 -5.09 26.57
CA ASP A 123 -9.88 -6.26 26.13
C ASP A 123 -10.64 -5.97 24.84
N GLY A 124 -10.41 -6.81 23.83
CA GLY A 124 -10.99 -6.66 22.50
C GLY A 124 -10.46 -5.48 21.68
N LYS A 125 -9.44 -4.74 22.18
CA LYS A 125 -8.79 -3.64 21.46
C LYS A 125 -7.63 -4.14 20.62
N LEU A 126 -7.35 -3.45 19.50
CA LEU A 126 -6.22 -3.78 18.63
C LEU A 126 -5.79 -2.59 17.79
N PHE A 127 -4.50 -2.31 17.79
CA PHE A 127 -3.86 -1.40 16.82
C PHE A 127 -3.04 -2.23 15.82
N TYR A 128 -3.47 -2.29 14.56
CA TYR A 128 -2.75 -3.00 13.50
C TYR A 128 -2.12 -2.01 12.53
N HIS A 129 -0.80 -2.08 12.40
CA HIS A 129 0.02 -1.22 11.54
C HIS A 129 0.44 -1.97 10.28
N VAL A 130 0.11 -1.41 9.12
CA VAL A 130 0.53 -1.95 7.81
C VAL A 130 1.79 -1.21 7.35
N SER A 131 2.89 -1.95 7.19
CA SER A 131 4.20 -1.47 6.78
C SER A 131 4.64 -2.07 5.44
N THR A 132 5.91 -2.07 5.14
CA THR A 132 6.50 -2.45 3.85
C THR A 132 7.76 -3.29 4.06
N ASP A 133 8.09 -4.15 3.12
CA ASP A 133 9.35 -4.90 3.08
C ASP A 133 10.58 -3.99 2.85
N GLU A 134 10.38 -2.79 2.33
CA GLU A 134 11.46 -1.81 2.13
C GLU A 134 12.17 -1.40 3.43
N VAL A 135 11.57 -1.66 4.59
CA VAL A 135 12.21 -1.43 5.90
C VAL A 135 13.39 -2.36 6.16
N TYR A 136 13.44 -3.51 5.49
CA TYR A 136 14.53 -4.48 5.64
C TYR A 136 15.80 -4.11 4.88
N GLY A 137 15.72 -3.19 3.92
CA GLY A 137 16.84 -2.81 3.06
C GLY A 137 16.91 -3.62 1.76
N SER A 138 18.11 -3.93 1.27
CA SER A 138 18.34 -4.58 -0.01
C SER A 138 18.96 -5.96 0.13
N LEU A 139 18.39 -6.96 -0.55
CA LEU A 139 19.00 -8.28 -0.68
C LEU A 139 20.04 -8.28 -1.80
N GLN A 140 21.07 -9.14 -1.64
CA GLN A 140 21.95 -9.49 -2.74
C GLN A 140 21.16 -10.30 -3.81
N PRO A 141 21.58 -10.28 -5.08
CA PRO A 141 20.85 -10.96 -6.17
C PRO A 141 20.60 -12.46 -5.91
N ASP A 142 21.54 -13.13 -5.27
CA ASP A 142 21.53 -14.55 -4.87
C ASP A 142 21.25 -14.76 -3.37
N GLY A 143 20.94 -13.68 -2.63
CA GLY A 143 20.62 -13.71 -1.20
C GLY A 143 19.24 -14.30 -0.94
N GLY A 144 19.00 -14.84 0.26
CA GLY A 144 17.75 -15.47 0.68
C GLY A 144 16.52 -14.57 0.63
N PHE A 145 15.71 -14.59 1.67
CA PHE A 145 14.48 -13.81 1.79
C PHE A 145 14.50 -12.99 3.08
N PHE A 146 13.80 -11.87 3.09
CA PHE A 146 13.49 -11.16 4.32
C PHE A 146 12.48 -11.96 5.15
N THR A 147 12.84 -12.25 6.38
CA THR A 147 11.95 -12.83 7.39
C THR A 147 11.58 -11.78 8.42
N GLU A 148 10.62 -12.07 9.30
CA GLU A 148 10.23 -11.16 10.39
C GLU A 148 11.34 -10.92 11.43
N ARG A 149 12.44 -11.72 11.36
CA ARG A 149 13.64 -11.57 12.19
C ARG A 149 14.76 -10.77 11.51
N THR A 150 14.61 -10.45 10.24
CA THR A 150 15.58 -9.64 9.51
C THR A 150 15.66 -8.24 10.14
N LYS A 151 16.88 -7.76 10.37
CA LYS A 151 17.10 -6.40 10.91
C LYS A 151 16.67 -5.36 9.89
N TYR A 152 16.12 -4.25 10.37
CA TYR A 152 15.78 -3.12 9.52
C TYR A 152 17.05 -2.35 9.11
N GLU A 153 17.19 -2.11 7.82
CA GLU A 153 18.28 -1.36 7.20
C GLU A 153 17.77 -0.51 6.02
N PRO A 154 16.84 0.44 6.28
CA PRO A 154 16.18 1.21 5.22
C PRO A 154 17.13 2.17 4.53
N HIS A 155 17.05 2.28 3.18
CA HIS A 155 17.95 3.12 2.39
C HIS A 155 17.28 4.38 1.80
N SER A 156 15.96 4.53 1.88
CA SER A 156 15.25 5.72 1.40
C SER A 156 14.59 6.50 2.53
N PRO A 157 14.30 7.81 2.37
CA PRO A 157 13.53 8.54 3.36
C PRO A 157 12.14 7.93 3.63
N TYR A 158 11.49 7.37 2.61
CA TYR A 158 10.25 6.62 2.76
C TYR A 158 10.43 5.41 3.66
N SER A 159 11.34 4.49 3.31
CA SER A 159 11.55 3.27 4.09
C SER A 159 12.03 3.57 5.52
N ALA A 160 12.88 4.60 5.70
CA ALA A 160 13.30 5.06 7.02
C ALA A 160 12.12 5.58 7.86
N SER A 161 11.19 6.33 7.27
CA SER A 161 9.99 6.81 7.97
C SER A 161 9.05 5.65 8.37
N LYS A 162 8.90 4.62 7.51
CA LYS A 162 8.12 3.42 7.83
C LYS A 162 8.79 2.57 8.91
N ALA A 163 10.10 2.35 8.84
CA ALA A 163 10.85 1.67 9.88
C ALA A 163 10.72 2.38 11.24
N SER A 164 10.76 3.70 11.24
CA SER A 164 10.55 4.51 12.44
C SER A 164 9.14 4.31 13.01
N SER A 165 8.10 4.28 12.18
CA SER A 165 6.72 4.01 12.60
C SER A 165 6.61 2.62 13.23
N ASP A 166 7.18 1.59 12.61
CA ASP A 166 7.18 0.21 13.13
C ASP A 166 7.82 0.14 14.51
N HIS A 167 8.94 0.86 14.72
CA HIS A 167 9.60 0.92 16.02
C HIS A 167 8.73 1.61 17.07
N PHE A 168 8.01 2.68 16.73
CA PHE A 168 7.07 3.29 17.67
C PHE A 168 5.90 2.38 18.01
N VAL A 169 5.35 1.64 17.04
CA VAL A 169 4.29 0.65 17.32
C VAL A 169 4.78 -0.41 18.31
N ARG A 170 5.98 -0.97 18.11
CA ARG A 170 6.57 -1.93 19.06
C ARG A 170 6.84 -1.30 20.43
N ALA A 171 7.38 -0.08 20.45
CA ALA A 171 7.65 0.62 21.71
C ALA A 171 6.37 0.88 22.53
N TYR A 172 5.24 1.17 21.86
CA TYR A 172 3.95 1.31 22.56
C TYR A 172 3.45 0.00 23.13
N HIS A 173 3.69 -1.11 22.44
CA HIS A 173 3.40 -2.44 22.97
C HIS A 173 4.26 -2.74 24.19
N ASP A 174 5.57 -2.61 24.08
CA ASP A 174 6.52 -2.99 25.12
C ASP A 174 6.43 -2.09 26.36
N THR A 175 6.18 -0.78 26.14
CA THR A 175 6.16 0.21 27.22
C THR A 175 4.80 0.32 27.90
N TYR A 176 3.71 0.26 27.13
CA TYR A 176 2.36 0.54 27.65
C TYR A 176 1.43 -0.66 27.58
N GLY A 177 1.90 -1.80 27.05
CA GLY A 177 1.06 -2.99 26.87
C GLY A 177 -0.04 -2.83 25.82
N LEU A 178 0.07 -1.83 24.93
CA LEU A 178 -0.91 -1.61 23.86
C LEU A 178 -0.99 -2.87 22.98
N PRO A 179 -2.17 -3.45 22.74
CA PRO A 179 -2.28 -4.60 21.85
C PRO A 179 -2.04 -4.18 20.41
N VAL A 180 -0.92 -4.62 19.84
CA VAL A 180 -0.51 -4.25 18.47
C VAL A 180 -0.25 -5.47 17.61
N LYS A 181 -0.34 -5.28 16.30
CA LYS A 181 0.19 -6.18 15.27
C LYS A 181 0.83 -5.34 14.17
N ILE A 182 1.82 -5.91 13.47
CA ILE A 182 2.50 -5.26 12.34
C ILE A 182 2.48 -6.23 11.17
N SER A 183 2.36 -5.73 9.94
CA SER A 183 2.69 -6.50 8.76
C SER A 183 3.59 -5.71 7.82
N ASN A 184 4.52 -6.41 7.16
CA ASN A 184 5.37 -5.88 6.11
C ASN A 184 4.98 -6.58 4.81
N CYS A 185 4.59 -5.81 3.80
CA CYS A 185 4.14 -6.37 2.54
C CYS A 185 5.11 -6.08 1.40
N SER A 186 5.12 -6.95 0.39
CA SER A 186 5.80 -6.74 -0.87
C SER A 186 5.05 -5.75 -1.78
N ASN A 187 5.57 -5.51 -2.99
CA ASN A 187 4.97 -4.57 -3.94
C ASN A 187 3.56 -5.02 -4.35
N ASN A 188 2.59 -4.13 -4.16
CA ASN A 188 1.22 -4.40 -4.53
C ASN A 188 0.90 -3.97 -5.95
N TYR A 189 -0.03 -4.71 -6.61
CA TYR A 189 -0.62 -4.33 -7.89
C TYR A 189 -2.10 -4.70 -7.93
N GLY A 190 -2.86 -4.02 -8.78
CA GLY A 190 -4.30 -4.25 -8.91
C GLY A 190 -5.05 -2.98 -9.31
N SER A 191 -6.39 -3.05 -9.26
CA SER A 191 -7.28 -1.94 -9.53
C SER A 191 -7.15 -0.80 -8.52
N TYR A 192 -7.46 0.43 -8.93
CA TYR A 192 -7.41 1.65 -8.12
C TYR A 192 -6.01 2.12 -7.68
N GLN A 193 -4.92 1.51 -8.17
CA GLN A 193 -3.58 2.01 -7.89
C GLN A 193 -3.30 3.30 -8.66
N PHE A 194 -2.83 4.34 -7.95
CA PHE A 194 -2.58 5.65 -8.55
C PHE A 194 -1.47 5.56 -9.62
N PRO A 195 -1.65 6.19 -10.80
CA PRO A 195 -0.80 5.98 -11.98
C PRO A 195 0.59 6.64 -11.93
N GLU A 196 1.09 6.99 -10.74
CA GLU A 196 2.53 7.27 -10.50
C GLU A 196 3.34 5.98 -10.28
N LYS A 197 2.66 4.87 -9.98
CA LYS A 197 3.29 3.55 -9.78
C LYS A 197 3.44 2.83 -11.11
N LEU A 198 4.46 1.95 -11.20
CA LEU A 198 4.94 1.33 -12.44
C LEU A 198 3.81 0.74 -13.31
N ILE A 199 3.02 -0.16 -12.77
CA ILE A 199 2.02 -0.91 -13.57
C ILE A 199 0.94 0.02 -14.13
N PRO A 200 0.21 0.83 -13.33
CA PRO A 200 -0.82 1.70 -13.89
C PRO A 200 -0.26 2.83 -14.75
N LEU A 201 0.95 3.35 -14.45
CA LEU A 201 1.64 4.31 -15.29
C LEU A 201 1.87 3.74 -16.70
N PHE A 202 2.38 2.51 -16.77
CA PHE A 202 2.72 1.89 -18.05
C PHE A 202 1.46 1.53 -18.84
N ILE A 203 0.42 1.02 -18.20
CA ILE A 203 -0.87 0.79 -18.87
C ILE A 203 -1.41 2.10 -19.49
N ASN A 204 -1.40 3.20 -18.71
CA ASN A 204 -1.85 4.49 -19.19
C ASN A 204 -0.99 5.03 -20.34
N ASN A 205 0.34 4.89 -20.23
CA ASN A 205 1.26 5.35 -21.27
C ASN A 205 1.14 4.52 -22.56
N ILE A 206 0.99 3.20 -22.49
CA ILE A 206 0.76 2.32 -23.65
C ILE A 206 -0.54 2.73 -24.35
N ARG A 207 -1.62 2.96 -23.60
CA ARG A 207 -2.90 3.43 -24.14
C ARG A 207 -2.74 4.69 -24.99
N HIS A 208 -1.89 5.63 -24.56
CA HIS A 208 -1.67 6.92 -25.20
C HIS A 208 -0.41 6.99 -26.10
N ASN A 209 0.27 5.87 -26.36
CA ASN A 209 1.54 5.81 -27.09
C ASN A 209 2.62 6.76 -26.52
N LYS A 210 2.68 6.87 -25.18
CA LYS A 210 3.69 7.67 -24.46
C LYS A 210 4.90 6.81 -24.08
N PRO A 211 6.09 7.42 -23.85
CA PRO A 211 7.28 6.70 -23.38
C PRO A 211 7.03 5.91 -22.09
N LEU A 212 7.70 4.76 -21.97
CA LEU A 212 7.70 3.90 -20.79
C LEU A 212 9.05 4.06 -20.08
N PRO A 213 9.14 4.91 -19.04
CA PRO A 213 10.42 5.22 -18.39
C PRO A 213 10.89 4.04 -17.53
N VAL A 214 12.04 3.46 -17.86
CA VAL A 214 12.67 2.36 -17.13
C VAL A 214 13.92 2.88 -16.44
N TYR A 215 13.94 2.81 -15.11
CA TYR A 215 15.09 3.23 -14.31
C TYR A 215 16.29 2.30 -14.54
N GLY A 216 17.48 2.88 -14.80
CA GLY A 216 18.69 2.14 -15.06
C GLY A 216 18.53 1.17 -16.23
N LYS A 217 18.77 -0.13 -15.99
CA LYS A 217 18.55 -1.20 -16.97
C LYS A 217 17.27 -2.02 -16.69
N GLY A 218 16.54 -1.68 -15.64
CA GLY A 218 15.37 -2.44 -15.21
C GLY A 218 15.68 -3.81 -14.58
N GLU A 219 16.90 -3.99 -14.06
CA GLU A 219 17.36 -5.27 -13.50
C GLU A 219 16.96 -5.48 -12.03
N ASN A 220 16.44 -4.43 -11.36
CA ASN A 220 15.95 -4.54 -10.00
C ASN A 220 14.83 -5.57 -9.91
N VAL A 221 14.89 -6.40 -8.86
CA VAL A 221 13.91 -7.47 -8.63
C VAL A 221 12.95 -7.06 -7.53
N ARG A 222 11.66 -7.31 -7.75
CA ARG A 222 10.57 -7.08 -6.79
C ARG A 222 9.68 -8.31 -6.71
N ASP A 223 9.19 -8.60 -5.51
CA ASP A 223 8.08 -9.53 -5.31
C ASP A 223 6.75 -8.78 -5.47
N TRP A 224 5.78 -9.38 -6.14
CA TRP A 224 4.51 -8.74 -6.51
C TRP A 224 3.31 -9.47 -5.92
N LEU A 225 2.50 -8.71 -5.18
CA LEU A 225 1.34 -9.17 -4.44
C LEU A 225 0.06 -8.56 -5.00
N PHE A 226 -0.90 -9.39 -5.38
CA PHE A 226 -2.21 -8.92 -5.82
C PHE A 226 -2.95 -8.26 -4.66
N VAL A 227 -3.51 -7.07 -4.88
CA VAL A 227 -4.04 -6.22 -3.80
C VAL A 227 -5.19 -6.84 -3.02
N GLU A 228 -6.04 -7.66 -3.67
CA GLU A 228 -7.13 -8.34 -2.96
C GLU A 228 -6.60 -9.45 -2.05
N ASP A 229 -5.50 -10.11 -2.43
CA ASP A 229 -4.80 -11.06 -1.58
C ASP A 229 -4.20 -10.38 -0.35
N HIS A 230 -3.64 -9.18 -0.54
CA HIS A 230 -3.17 -8.36 0.58
C HIS A 230 -4.31 -7.96 1.52
N ALA A 231 -5.44 -7.51 0.99
CA ALA A 231 -6.61 -7.17 1.81
C ALA A 231 -7.10 -8.39 2.62
N ARG A 232 -7.10 -9.60 2.02
CA ARG A 232 -7.43 -10.85 2.73
C ARG A 232 -6.42 -11.18 3.83
N ALA A 233 -5.13 -10.95 3.57
CA ALA A 233 -4.08 -11.15 4.58
C ALA A 233 -4.26 -10.19 5.76
N ILE A 234 -4.51 -8.90 5.49
CA ILE A 234 -4.75 -7.89 6.53
C ILE A 234 -5.96 -8.29 7.39
N ASP A 235 -7.06 -8.68 6.77
CA ASP A 235 -8.26 -9.13 7.47
C ASP A 235 -7.97 -10.33 8.38
N LEU A 236 -7.28 -11.34 7.86
CA LEU A 236 -6.93 -12.54 8.61
C LEU A 236 -5.98 -12.23 9.78
N ILE A 237 -4.92 -11.45 9.55
CA ILE A 237 -3.98 -11.05 10.61
C ILE A 237 -4.71 -10.22 11.67
N PHE A 238 -5.60 -9.29 11.28
CA PHE A 238 -6.36 -8.48 12.21
C PHE A 238 -7.16 -9.34 13.18
N HIS A 239 -7.85 -10.36 12.69
CA HIS A 239 -8.71 -11.21 13.51
C HIS A 239 -7.95 -12.32 14.25
N GLU A 240 -7.03 -13.00 13.59
CA GLU A 240 -6.45 -14.25 14.08
C GLU A 240 -4.95 -14.17 14.40
N GLY A 241 -4.22 -13.14 13.92
CA GLY A 241 -2.81 -12.97 14.22
C GLY A 241 -2.55 -12.76 15.73
N LYS A 242 -1.37 -13.12 16.20
CA LYS A 242 -0.94 -12.96 17.59
C LYS A 242 -0.61 -11.51 17.92
N ILE A 243 -1.00 -11.08 19.12
CA ILE A 243 -0.64 -9.75 19.64
C ILE A 243 0.88 -9.64 19.81
N GLY A 244 1.44 -8.47 19.49
CA GLY A 244 2.88 -8.19 19.56
C GLY A 244 3.68 -8.72 18.38
N GLU A 245 3.07 -9.51 17.49
CA GLU A 245 3.78 -10.16 16.38
C GLU A 245 3.79 -9.32 15.09
N THR A 246 4.83 -9.59 14.29
CA THR A 246 4.96 -9.11 12.92
C THR A 246 4.71 -10.26 11.95
N TYR A 247 4.04 -9.99 10.83
CA TYR A 247 3.79 -10.93 9.74
C TYR A 247 4.25 -10.34 8.41
N ASN A 248 5.03 -11.10 7.68
CA ASN A 248 5.39 -10.78 6.31
C ASN A 248 4.31 -11.26 5.34
N ILE A 249 3.98 -10.42 4.36
CA ILE A 249 2.96 -10.71 3.34
C ILE A 249 3.60 -10.54 1.96
N GLY A 250 3.92 -11.64 1.29
CA GLY A 250 4.55 -11.67 -0.03
C GLY A 250 3.75 -12.46 -1.06
N GLY A 251 3.98 -12.16 -2.33
CA GLY A 251 3.30 -12.81 -3.44
C GLY A 251 3.98 -14.10 -3.91
N PHE A 252 5.23 -14.34 -3.49
CA PHE A 252 6.12 -15.36 -4.08
C PHE A 252 6.28 -15.23 -5.59
N ASN A 253 6.18 -14.00 -6.09
CA ASN A 253 6.23 -13.64 -7.51
C ASN A 253 7.37 -12.63 -7.75
N GLU A 254 8.62 -13.11 -7.75
CA GLU A 254 9.77 -12.28 -8.03
C GLU A 254 9.94 -12.03 -9.53
N TRP A 255 10.03 -10.77 -9.91
CA TRP A 255 10.23 -10.34 -11.29
C TRP A 255 11.31 -9.25 -11.37
N LYS A 256 12.18 -9.34 -12.39
CA LYS A 256 12.94 -8.17 -12.81
C LYS A 256 11.99 -7.14 -13.40
N ASN A 257 12.20 -5.87 -13.10
CA ASN A 257 11.33 -4.81 -13.61
C ASN A 257 11.17 -4.85 -15.13
N ILE A 258 12.25 -5.08 -15.87
CA ILE A 258 12.20 -5.13 -17.34
C ILE A 258 11.35 -6.32 -17.87
N ASP A 259 11.41 -7.48 -17.21
CA ASP A 259 10.64 -8.66 -17.63
C ASP A 259 9.15 -8.46 -17.30
N LEU A 260 8.85 -7.92 -16.12
CA LEU A 260 7.49 -7.52 -15.74
C LEU A 260 6.91 -6.51 -16.73
N ILE A 261 7.68 -5.47 -17.10
CA ILE A 261 7.26 -4.45 -18.07
C ILE A 261 6.86 -5.10 -19.40
N ARG A 262 7.62 -6.06 -19.89
CA ARG A 262 7.29 -6.79 -21.12
C ARG A 262 5.99 -7.59 -21.00
N VAL A 263 5.72 -8.19 -19.83
CA VAL A 263 4.43 -8.86 -19.57
C VAL A 263 3.29 -7.83 -19.59
N VAL A 264 3.45 -6.67 -18.94
CA VAL A 264 2.46 -5.59 -18.98
C VAL A 264 2.20 -5.10 -20.40
N ILE A 265 3.26 -4.88 -21.20
CA ILE A 265 3.14 -4.48 -22.61
C ILE A 265 2.35 -5.52 -23.40
N LYS A 266 2.77 -6.79 -23.32
CA LYS A 266 2.14 -7.89 -24.05
C LYS A 266 0.64 -8.00 -23.76
N VAL A 267 0.27 -7.97 -22.48
CA VAL A 267 -1.13 -8.09 -22.06
C VAL A 267 -1.93 -6.83 -22.49
N THR A 268 -1.35 -5.64 -22.32
CA THR A 268 -2.03 -4.39 -22.67
C THR A 268 -2.24 -4.29 -24.18
N ASP A 269 -1.24 -4.57 -24.99
CA ASP A 269 -1.34 -4.55 -26.46
C ASP A 269 -2.42 -5.54 -26.93
N ARG A 270 -2.41 -6.79 -26.41
CA ARG A 270 -3.41 -7.79 -26.74
C ARG A 270 -4.84 -7.30 -26.43
N LEU A 271 -5.06 -6.76 -25.24
CA LEU A 271 -6.39 -6.27 -24.82
C LEU A 271 -6.82 -5.01 -25.57
N LEU A 272 -5.88 -4.25 -26.13
CA LEU A 272 -6.16 -3.13 -27.04
C LEU A 272 -6.34 -3.57 -28.50
N GLY A 273 -6.29 -4.89 -28.82
CA GLY A 273 -6.38 -5.41 -30.19
C GLY A 273 -5.14 -5.13 -31.04
N ARG A 274 -3.99 -4.88 -30.41
CA ARG A 274 -2.69 -4.69 -31.09
C ARG A 274 -1.89 -5.98 -31.09
N PRO A 275 -0.92 -6.15 -32.04
CA PRO A 275 0.05 -7.25 -31.94
C PRO A 275 0.79 -7.22 -30.59
N GLU A 276 0.96 -8.37 -29.95
CA GLU A 276 1.71 -8.47 -28.69
C GLU A 276 3.12 -7.93 -28.86
N GLY A 277 3.55 -7.02 -27.95
CA GLY A 277 4.85 -6.37 -27.99
C GLY A 277 4.93 -5.16 -28.95
N ALA A 278 3.83 -4.74 -29.56
CA ALA A 278 3.82 -3.56 -30.45
C ALA A 278 4.30 -2.30 -29.73
N SER A 279 4.13 -2.24 -28.41
CA SER A 279 4.53 -1.11 -27.55
C SER A 279 5.94 -1.23 -26.96
N ASP A 280 6.72 -2.29 -27.26
CA ASP A 280 8.12 -2.42 -26.81
C ASP A 280 9.00 -1.23 -27.23
N LYS A 281 8.71 -0.64 -28.39
CA LYS A 281 9.37 0.56 -28.90
C LYS A 281 9.21 1.82 -28.03
N LEU A 282 8.27 1.81 -27.09
CA LEU A 282 8.02 2.91 -26.15
C LEU A 282 8.95 2.85 -24.94
N ILE A 283 9.66 1.74 -24.71
CA ILE A 283 10.61 1.60 -23.59
C ILE A 283 11.70 2.67 -23.77
N THR A 284 11.87 3.47 -22.72
CA THR A 284 12.87 4.55 -22.66
C THR A 284 13.64 4.41 -21.34
N TYR A 285 14.94 4.15 -21.46
CA TYR A 285 15.78 4.05 -20.28
C TYR A 285 16.11 5.44 -19.75
N VAL A 286 15.93 5.62 -18.43
CA VAL A 286 16.21 6.88 -17.72
C VAL A 286 17.29 6.66 -16.66
N ALA A 287 17.86 7.75 -16.12
CA ALA A 287 18.83 7.66 -15.03
C ALA A 287 18.26 6.88 -13.85
N ASP A 288 19.09 6.04 -13.22
CA ASP A 288 18.64 5.27 -12.10
C ASP A 288 18.38 6.15 -10.87
N ARG A 289 17.50 5.69 -10.01
CA ARG A 289 17.11 6.33 -8.77
C ARG A 289 18.26 6.28 -7.75
N ALA A 290 18.48 7.35 -7.00
CA ALA A 290 19.42 7.35 -5.88
C ALA A 290 18.96 6.37 -4.78
N GLY A 291 19.86 5.52 -4.28
CA GLY A 291 19.56 4.52 -3.26
C GLY A 291 18.57 3.44 -3.74
N HIS A 292 18.60 3.09 -5.02
CA HIS A 292 17.70 2.10 -5.60
C HIS A 292 18.14 0.68 -5.22
N ASP A 293 17.41 0.07 -4.30
CA ASP A 293 17.68 -1.29 -3.83
C ASP A 293 17.60 -2.33 -4.95
N ALA A 294 18.54 -3.27 -4.95
CA ALA A 294 18.70 -4.24 -6.03
C ALA A 294 17.57 -5.29 -6.04
N ARG A 295 17.23 -5.87 -4.87
CA ARG A 295 16.25 -6.94 -4.78
C ARG A 295 15.46 -6.87 -3.48
N TYR A 296 14.15 -7.05 -3.59
CA TYR A 296 13.23 -7.35 -2.49
C TYR A 296 12.59 -8.71 -2.73
N ALA A 297 12.68 -9.57 -1.73
CA ALA A 297 12.00 -10.85 -1.69
C ALA A 297 11.64 -11.16 -0.24
N ILE A 298 10.37 -11.41 0.01
CA ILE A 298 9.85 -11.55 1.36
C ILE A 298 9.35 -12.98 1.62
N ASP A 299 9.65 -13.52 2.80
CA ASP A 299 9.20 -14.83 3.23
C ASP A 299 7.89 -14.71 4.03
N SER A 300 6.82 -15.27 3.50
CA SER A 300 5.50 -15.31 4.14
C SER A 300 5.19 -16.66 4.79
N THR A 301 6.19 -17.51 4.99
CA THR A 301 6.01 -18.87 5.56
C THR A 301 5.31 -18.82 6.92
N LYS A 302 5.67 -17.88 7.78
CA LYS A 302 5.01 -17.69 9.09
C LYS A 302 3.51 -17.46 8.95
N LEU A 303 3.11 -16.59 8.02
CA LEU A 303 1.69 -16.29 7.78
C LEU A 303 0.94 -17.53 7.27
N LYS A 304 1.57 -18.31 6.40
CA LYS A 304 1.02 -19.57 5.91
C LYS A 304 0.89 -20.62 7.04
N GLU A 305 1.96 -20.83 7.80
CA GLU A 305 1.98 -21.87 8.83
C GLU A 305 1.07 -21.56 10.02
N GLU A 306 1.03 -20.29 10.45
CA GLU A 306 0.24 -19.90 11.63
C GLU A 306 -1.23 -19.64 11.29
N LEU A 307 -1.53 -19.07 10.12
CA LEU A 307 -2.87 -18.59 9.78
C LEU A 307 -3.45 -19.21 8.50
N GLY A 308 -2.70 -20.05 7.79
CA GLY A 308 -3.18 -20.75 6.59
C GLY A 308 -3.35 -19.85 5.36
N TRP A 309 -2.76 -18.64 5.35
CA TRP A 309 -2.89 -17.74 4.22
C TRP A 309 -1.89 -18.06 3.09
N GLU A 310 -2.39 -18.00 1.87
CA GLU A 310 -1.58 -18.05 0.64
C GLU A 310 -2.15 -17.07 -0.40
N PRO A 311 -1.30 -16.52 -1.30
CA PRO A 311 -1.79 -15.75 -2.43
C PRO A 311 -2.68 -16.63 -3.34
N SER A 312 -3.76 -16.06 -3.85
CA SER A 312 -4.74 -16.78 -4.66
C SER A 312 -4.44 -16.74 -6.16
N LEU A 313 -3.61 -15.79 -6.59
CA LEU A 313 -3.30 -15.56 -7.99
C LEU A 313 -1.79 -15.55 -8.23
N GLN A 314 -1.38 -16.12 -9.36
CA GLN A 314 -0.06 -15.88 -9.92
C GLN A 314 -0.05 -14.54 -10.67
N PHE A 315 1.16 -13.98 -10.88
CA PHE A 315 1.31 -12.64 -11.46
C PHE A 315 0.62 -12.49 -12.82
N GLU A 316 0.78 -13.48 -13.71
CA GLU A 316 0.22 -13.43 -15.07
C GLU A 316 -1.31 -13.34 -15.08
N GLU A 317 -1.99 -14.07 -14.19
CA GLU A 317 -3.45 -13.99 -14.03
C GLU A 317 -3.88 -12.66 -13.42
N GLY A 318 -3.16 -12.23 -12.40
CA GLY A 318 -3.44 -10.98 -11.70
C GLY A 318 -3.20 -9.76 -12.58
N ILE A 319 -2.15 -9.76 -13.42
CA ILE A 319 -1.87 -8.65 -14.33
C ILE A 319 -2.93 -8.54 -15.44
N GLU A 320 -3.45 -9.64 -15.94
CA GLU A 320 -4.53 -9.61 -16.93
C GLU A 320 -5.80 -8.97 -16.35
N LYS A 321 -6.20 -9.36 -15.14
CA LYS A 321 -7.32 -8.72 -14.42
C LYS A 321 -7.07 -7.22 -14.21
N THR A 322 -5.86 -6.87 -13.84
CA THR A 322 -5.46 -5.48 -13.58
C THR A 322 -5.55 -4.64 -14.83
N VAL A 323 -4.92 -5.06 -15.93
CA VAL A 323 -4.95 -4.34 -17.22
C VAL A 323 -6.39 -4.20 -17.71
N LYS A 324 -7.17 -5.28 -17.70
CA LYS A 324 -8.58 -5.27 -18.09
C LYS A 324 -9.36 -4.23 -17.30
N TRP A 325 -9.19 -4.19 -15.98
CA TRP A 325 -9.86 -3.21 -15.14
C TRP A 325 -9.53 -1.76 -15.56
N TYR A 326 -8.25 -1.42 -15.79
CA TYR A 326 -7.88 -0.06 -16.22
C TYR A 326 -8.46 0.31 -17.59
N LEU A 327 -8.52 -0.64 -18.51
CA LEU A 327 -9.10 -0.39 -19.84
C LEU A 327 -10.62 -0.25 -19.81
N GLU A 328 -11.31 -0.91 -18.88
CA GLU A 328 -12.77 -0.80 -18.68
C GLU A 328 -13.16 0.41 -17.81
N ASN A 329 -12.24 0.97 -17.00
CA ASN A 329 -12.51 2.08 -16.07
C ASN A 329 -11.74 3.35 -16.48
N GLN A 330 -11.84 3.72 -17.76
CA GLN A 330 -11.11 4.86 -18.33
C GLN A 330 -11.49 6.19 -17.69
N GLU A 331 -12.77 6.40 -17.34
CA GLU A 331 -13.23 7.61 -16.66
C GLU A 331 -12.53 7.81 -15.31
N TRP A 332 -12.35 6.72 -14.55
CA TRP A 332 -11.59 6.77 -13.30
C TRP A 332 -10.13 7.14 -13.57
N LEU A 333 -9.49 6.48 -14.53
CA LEU A 333 -8.08 6.71 -14.88
C LEU A 333 -7.86 8.14 -15.38
N ASP A 334 -8.72 8.63 -16.28
CA ASP A 334 -8.66 9.98 -16.81
C ASP A 334 -8.90 11.04 -15.70
N GLY A 335 -9.81 10.74 -14.76
CA GLY A 335 -10.07 11.59 -13.60
C GLY A 335 -8.85 11.76 -12.68
N VAL A 336 -8.13 10.66 -12.39
CA VAL A 336 -6.94 10.71 -11.50
C VAL A 336 -5.67 11.17 -12.24
N THR A 337 -5.66 11.18 -13.57
CA THR A 337 -4.52 11.66 -14.39
C THR A 337 -4.71 13.09 -14.89
N SER A 338 -5.73 13.80 -14.44
CA SER A 338 -5.97 15.21 -14.75
C SER A 338 -5.28 16.16 -13.77
N GLY A 339 -5.17 17.44 -14.12
CA GLY A 339 -4.72 18.51 -13.23
C GLY A 339 -3.31 18.27 -12.65
N ASP A 340 -3.19 18.22 -11.32
CA ASP A 340 -1.90 18.14 -10.61
C ASP A 340 -1.04 16.92 -11.01
N TYR A 341 -1.66 15.82 -11.45
CA TYR A 341 -0.93 14.67 -11.96
C TYR A 341 -0.15 15.00 -13.22
N GLN A 342 -0.71 15.79 -14.15
CA GLN A 342 -0.02 16.17 -15.38
C GLN A 342 1.23 17.00 -15.07
N MET A 343 1.12 17.96 -14.15
CA MET A 343 2.28 18.74 -13.70
C MET A 343 3.34 17.84 -13.02
N TYR A 344 2.90 16.88 -12.19
CA TYR A 344 3.80 15.90 -11.59
C TYR A 344 4.52 15.07 -12.67
N TYR A 345 3.79 14.55 -13.65
CA TYR A 345 4.33 13.73 -14.74
C TYR A 345 5.37 14.49 -15.56
N GLU A 346 5.08 15.74 -15.95
CA GLU A 346 5.99 16.63 -16.69
C GLU A 346 7.27 16.91 -15.91
N ASN A 347 7.16 17.16 -14.59
CA ASN A 347 8.31 17.40 -13.72
C ASN A 347 9.19 16.16 -13.49
N MET A 348 8.64 14.96 -13.63
CA MET A 348 9.38 13.70 -13.43
C MET A 348 9.99 13.18 -14.73
N TYR A 349 9.28 13.30 -15.84
CA TYR A 349 9.59 12.62 -17.10
C TYR A 349 9.60 13.57 -18.32
N GLY A 350 9.24 14.84 -18.15
CA GLY A 350 9.38 15.85 -19.19
C GLY A 350 10.85 16.03 -19.56
N LYS A 351 11.18 16.16 -20.82
CA LYS A 351 12.54 16.48 -21.24
C LYS A 351 12.86 17.88 -20.71
N GLU A 352 13.95 18.02 -19.96
CA GLU A 352 14.63 19.30 -19.86
C GLU A 352 14.99 19.70 -21.29
N SER A 353 14.36 20.76 -21.78
CA SER A 353 14.62 21.39 -23.08
C SER A 353 15.89 22.23 -23.02
#